data_8fc40eae184c1787fe904eb46a5c6a98
#
_entry.id   8fc40eae184c1787fe904eb46a5c6a98
#
_cell.length_a   1.000
_cell.length_b   1.000
_cell.length_c   1.000
_cell.angle_alpha   90.00
_cell.angle_beta   90.00
_cell.angle_gamma   90.00
#
_symmetry.space_group_name_H-M   'P 1'
#
loop_
_entity.id
_entity.type
_entity.pdbx_description
1 polymer ?
#
loop_
_entity_poly.entity_id
_entity_poly.type
_entity_poly.pdbx_seq_one_letter_code
_entity_poly.pdbx_strand_id
1 'polypeptide(L)'
;MPIEQPPYTAETWPIATCLHGFRAVGRDGTAMHDAPAEVWDDMFAQVADVGFTLAELADSHVRPADLEPSRRDEFLAVAQSHGVGIPSVHLQRQSVIMPGQEERNLEYAHRTIDAAAEWGMEVFSTGLHQPFSEAQREALWFWTAEGPKDPDSREMWDTAVRRIRELGKHAAELGLIMSLEMYEDTYLGTADSAVRFIEDVGLENVGLNPDVANLIRLHRPVEDWRELYDKTLPYANYWHVKNYTRDERADGSWATSVPSTMEAGLINYRQVFRDAVAAGFNGIILAEHYGGDSLGVCATNQKYIRTLLPKA
;
A
#
# COMPACT_ATOMS: atom_id res chain seq x y z
N MET A 1 24.49 -19.26 -2.51
CA MET A 1 24.21 -19.15 -3.96
C MET A 1 24.61 -17.75 -4.38
N PRO A 2 25.14 -17.49 -5.58
CA PRO A 2 25.33 -16.12 -6.04
C PRO A 2 23.94 -15.46 -6.07
N ILE A 3 23.82 -14.27 -5.46
CA ILE A 3 22.62 -13.45 -5.54
C ILE A 3 22.45 -13.12 -7.04
N GLU A 4 21.39 -13.61 -7.67
CA GLU A 4 21.03 -13.17 -9.02
C GLU A 4 20.84 -11.66 -8.96
N GLN A 5 21.43 -10.95 -9.93
CA GLN A 5 21.25 -9.52 -10.01
C GLN A 5 19.76 -9.25 -10.21
N PRO A 6 19.18 -8.23 -9.54
CA PRO A 6 17.78 -7.89 -9.74
C PRO A 6 17.53 -7.58 -11.21
N PRO A 7 16.33 -7.91 -11.75
CA PRO A 7 16.02 -7.72 -13.17
C PRO A 7 15.95 -6.24 -13.57
N TYR A 8 15.98 -5.33 -12.60
CA TYR A 8 15.82 -3.90 -12.80
C TYR A 8 17.04 -3.12 -12.32
N THR A 9 17.26 -1.97 -12.97
CA THR A 9 18.25 -0.95 -12.58
C THR A 9 17.55 0.28 -12.01
N ALA A 10 18.31 1.24 -11.55
CA ALA A 10 17.80 2.53 -11.08
C ALA A 10 16.90 3.22 -12.11
N GLU A 11 17.17 3.07 -13.41
CA GLU A 11 16.40 3.66 -14.50
C GLU A 11 15.12 2.87 -14.83
N THR A 12 15.18 1.55 -14.71
CA THR A 12 14.11 0.65 -15.19
C THR A 12 13.21 0.11 -14.08
N TRP A 13 13.59 0.29 -12.80
CA TRP A 13 12.77 -0.20 -11.68
C TRP A 13 11.37 0.42 -11.71
N PRO A 14 10.29 -0.37 -11.67
CA PRO A 14 8.94 0.16 -11.64
C PRO A 14 8.68 0.92 -10.33
N ILE A 15 8.45 2.23 -10.44
CA ILE A 15 8.10 3.10 -9.30
C ILE A 15 6.78 3.77 -9.61
N ALA A 16 5.78 3.53 -8.78
CA ALA A 16 4.44 4.10 -8.86
C ALA A 16 4.23 5.20 -7.81
N THR A 17 3.23 6.04 -8.03
CA THR A 17 2.62 6.89 -7.01
C THR A 17 1.24 6.38 -6.63
N CYS A 18 0.70 6.82 -5.51
CA CYS A 18 -0.63 6.43 -5.07
C CYS A 18 -1.67 7.50 -5.41
N LEU A 19 -2.78 7.09 -6.04
CA LEU A 19 -3.88 8.01 -6.38
C LEU A 19 -4.67 8.49 -5.15
N HIS A 20 -4.55 7.83 -3.99
CA HIS A 20 -5.19 8.32 -2.78
C HIS A 20 -4.65 9.68 -2.27
N GLY A 21 -3.53 10.15 -2.80
CA GLY A 21 -3.03 11.51 -2.56
C GLY A 21 -3.94 12.61 -3.13
N PHE A 22 -4.80 12.27 -4.09
CA PHE A 22 -5.84 13.17 -4.59
C PHE A 22 -7.07 13.15 -3.68
N ARG A 23 -8.03 14.04 -3.93
CA ARG A 23 -9.29 14.06 -3.18
C ARG A 23 -10.21 12.96 -3.67
N ALA A 24 -10.71 12.12 -2.77
CA ALA A 24 -11.74 11.12 -3.09
C ALA A 24 -13.09 11.75 -3.45
N VAL A 25 -13.35 12.97 -3.00
CA VAL A 25 -14.57 13.73 -3.28
C VAL A 25 -14.19 15.14 -3.74
N GLY A 26 -14.71 15.53 -4.88
CA GLY A 26 -14.52 16.87 -5.45
C GLY A 26 -15.13 17.99 -4.58
N ARG A 27 -14.86 19.24 -4.93
CA ARG A 27 -15.40 20.41 -4.20
C ARG A 27 -16.92 20.54 -4.32
N ASP A 28 -17.49 19.99 -5.40
CA ASP A 28 -18.91 19.95 -5.70
C ASP A 28 -19.64 18.78 -5.00
N GLY A 29 -18.90 17.94 -4.27
CA GLY A 29 -19.43 16.75 -3.61
C GLY A 29 -19.44 15.48 -4.46
N THR A 30 -19.00 15.53 -5.72
CA THR A 30 -18.93 14.37 -6.62
C THR A 30 -17.79 13.46 -6.18
N ALA A 31 -18.06 12.16 -6.00
CA ALA A 31 -17.02 11.18 -5.73
C ALA A 31 -16.10 11.01 -6.94
N MET A 32 -14.80 10.78 -6.73
CA MET A 32 -13.84 10.53 -7.81
C MET A 32 -14.28 9.35 -8.69
N HIS A 33 -14.94 8.36 -8.11
CA HIS A 33 -15.52 7.21 -8.81
C HIS A 33 -16.54 7.61 -9.87
N ASP A 34 -17.37 8.60 -9.57
CA ASP A 34 -18.47 9.08 -10.41
C ASP A 34 -18.08 10.33 -11.22
N ALA A 35 -16.83 10.78 -11.08
CA ALA A 35 -16.35 12.01 -11.73
C ALA A 35 -16.35 11.88 -13.26
N PRO A 36 -16.60 12.97 -14.00
CA PRO A 36 -16.48 12.96 -15.44
C PRO A 36 -15.00 12.79 -15.88
N ALA A 37 -14.77 12.38 -17.13
CA ALA A 37 -13.45 12.05 -17.66
C ALA A 37 -12.45 13.22 -17.54
N GLU A 38 -12.90 14.46 -17.63
CA GLU A 38 -12.07 15.65 -17.51
C GLU A 38 -11.40 15.77 -16.12
N VAL A 39 -12.03 15.25 -15.07
CA VAL A 39 -11.44 15.23 -13.72
C VAL A 39 -10.34 14.18 -13.63
N TRP A 40 -10.55 13.03 -14.26
CA TRP A 40 -9.52 11.99 -14.37
C TRP A 40 -8.36 12.43 -15.26
N ASP A 41 -8.65 13.17 -16.35
CA ASP A 41 -7.66 13.74 -17.25
C ASP A 41 -6.73 14.71 -16.51
N ASP A 42 -7.29 15.65 -15.74
CA ASP A 42 -6.50 16.57 -14.91
C ASP A 42 -5.65 15.82 -13.87
N MET A 43 -6.20 14.79 -13.25
CA MET A 43 -5.48 13.95 -12.27
C MET A 43 -4.29 13.25 -12.92
N PHE A 44 -4.47 12.58 -14.07
CA PHE A 44 -3.38 11.88 -14.74
C PHE A 44 -2.37 12.80 -15.41
N ALA A 45 -2.81 13.98 -15.88
CA ALA A 45 -1.91 15.02 -16.33
C ALA A 45 -0.94 15.43 -15.20
N GLN A 46 -1.45 15.69 -13.99
CA GLN A 46 -0.61 16.03 -12.84
C GLN A 46 0.38 14.89 -12.49
N VAL A 47 -0.06 13.64 -12.54
CA VAL A 47 0.80 12.45 -12.30
C VAL A 47 1.94 12.39 -13.31
N ALA A 48 1.64 12.60 -14.60
CA ALA A 48 2.63 12.58 -15.67
C ALA A 48 3.58 13.79 -15.59
N ASP A 49 3.09 14.99 -15.29
CA ASP A 49 3.85 16.22 -15.18
C ASP A 49 4.96 16.16 -14.13
N VAL A 50 4.74 15.42 -13.04
CA VAL A 50 5.77 15.21 -12.01
C VAL A 50 6.69 14.00 -12.29
N GLY A 51 6.50 13.32 -13.42
CA GLY A 51 7.38 12.29 -13.95
C GLY A 51 7.05 10.86 -13.53
N PHE A 52 5.83 10.58 -13.08
CA PHE A 52 5.38 9.19 -12.89
C PHE A 52 4.75 8.63 -14.16
N THR A 53 5.08 7.38 -14.46
CA THR A 53 4.48 6.59 -15.54
C THR A 53 3.63 5.43 -15.00
N LEU A 54 3.56 5.27 -13.68
CA LEU A 54 2.76 4.26 -12.99
C LEU A 54 2.04 4.90 -11.79
N ALA A 55 0.78 4.50 -11.61
CA ALA A 55 -0.01 4.92 -10.46
C ALA A 55 -0.84 3.76 -9.91
N GLU A 56 -0.84 3.59 -8.57
CA GLU A 56 -1.71 2.65 -7.89
C GLU A 56 -3.11 3.21 -7.76
N LEU A 57 -4.10 2.40 -8.09
CA LEU A 57 -5.50 2.70 -7.86
C LEU A 57 -5.87 2.42 -6.40
N ALA A 58 -6.43 3.41 -5.71
CA ALA A 58 -7.03 3.21 -4.40
C ALA A 58 -8.55 3.01 -4.55
N ASP A 59 -9.11 1.93 -4.02
CA ASP A 59 -10.54 1.63 -4.10
C ASP A 59 -11.41 2.69 -3.39
N SER A 60 -10.85 3.41 -2.44
CA SER A 60 -11.48 4.57 -1.79
C SER A 60 -11.73 5.75 -2.75
N HIS A 61 -11.09 5.76 -3.92
CA HIS A 61 -11.22 6.80 -4.95
C HIS A 61 -12.00 6.29 -6.17
N VAL A 62 -11.55 5.20 -6.76
CA VAL A 62 -12.25 4.54 -7.87
C VAL A 62 -12.31 3.05 -7.56
N ARG A 63 -13.52 2.52 -7.50
CA ARG A 63 -13.79 1.11 -7.20
C ARG A 63 -13.85 0.31 -8.51
N PRO A 64 -12.79 -0.42 -8.88
CA PRO A 64 -12.74 -1.12 -10.16
C PRO A 64 -13.84 -2.17 -10.30
N ALA A 65 -14.17 -2.86 -9.21
CA ALA A 65 -15.23 -3.88 -9.19
C ALA A 65 -16.66 -3.35 -9.39
N ASP A 66 -16.86 -2.05 -9.20
CA ASP A 66 -18.17 -1.40 -9.29
C ASP A 66 -18.28 -0.47 -10.50
N LEU A 67 -17.20 -0.30 -11.27
CA LEU A 67 -17.20 0.60 -12.42
C LEU A 67 -17.76 -0.11 -13.66
N GLU A 68 -18.76 0.52 -14.28
CA GLU A 68 -19.35 -0.02 -15.53
C GLU A 68 -18.27 -0.15 -16.63
N PRO A 69 -18.34 -1.18 -17.49
CA PRO A 69 -17.30 -1.45 -18.49
C PRO A 69 -16.92 -0.24 -19.37
N SER A 70 -17.90 0.56 -19.80
CA SER A 70 -17.64 1.76 -20.61
C SER A 70 -16.88 2.83 -19.82
N ARG A 71 -17.17 2.98 -18.54
CA ARG A 71 -16.48 3.93 -17.65
C ARG A 71 -15.05 3.44 -17.31
N ARG A 72 -14.88 2.14 -17.15
CA ARG A 72 -13.57 1.51 -17.03
C ARG A 72 -12.70 1.82 -18.24
N ASP A 73 -13.24 1.55 -19.44
CA ASP A 73 -12.49 1.77 -20.68
C ASP A 73 -12.12 3.24 -20.87
N GLU A 74 -13.01 4.15 -20.48
CA GLU A 74 -12.75 5.59 -20.47
C GLU A 74 -11.65 5.97 -19.47
N PHE A 75 -11.70 5.46 -18.24
CA PHE A 75 -10.67 5.72 -17.20
C PHE A 75 -9.28 5.25 -17.66
N LEU A 76 -9.21 4.03 -18.19
CA LEU A 76 -7.95 3.47 -18.70
C LEU A 76 -7.43 4.22 -19.93
N ALA A 77 -8.32 4.64 -20.83
CA ALA A 77 -7.93 5.44 -22.01
C ALA A 77 -7.38 6.80 -21.61
N VAL A 78 -7.98 7.44 -20.59
CA VAL A 78 -7.49 8.71 -20.03
C VAL A 78 -6.10 8.52 -19.41
N ALA A 79 -5.90 7.52 -18.55
CA ALA A 79 -4.59 7.21 -17.97
C ALA A 79 -3.54 6.98 -19.06
N GLN A 80 -3.86 6.17 -20.06
CA GLN A 80 -2.97 5.85 -21.18
C GLN A 80 -2.63 7.08 -22.04
N SER A 81 -3.55 8.02 -22.23
CA SER A 81 -3.30 9.25 -23.00
C SER A 81 -2.20 10.12 -22.38
N HIS A 82 -1.99 10.01 -21.07
CA HIS A 82 -0.90 10.65 -20.32
C HIS A 82 0.31 9.74 -20.13
N GLY A 83 0.32 8.51 -20.70
CA GLY A 83 1.41 7.56 -20.54
C GLY A 83 1.51 6.97 -19.13
N VAL A 84 0.39 6.94 -18.36
CA VAL A 84 0.33 6.41 -17.01
C VAL A 84 -0.34 5.02 -17.04
N GLY A 85 0.39 3.99 -16.57
CA GLY A 85 -0.13 2.64 -16.35
C GLY A 85 -0.68 2.49 -14.93
N ILE A 86 -1.62 1.55 -14.77
CA ILE A 86 -2.23 1.18 -13.47
C ILE A 86 -1.84 -0.26 -13.13
N PRO A 87 -0.67 -0.48 -12.50
CA PRO A 87 -0.18 -1.84 -12.26
C PRO A 87 -0.81 -2.52 -11.04
N SER A 88 -1.50 -1.77 -10.20
CA SER A 88 -2.02 -2.28 -8.92
C SER A 88 -3.28 -1.58 -8.48
N VAL A 89 -4.07 -2.29 -7.67
CA VAL A 89 -5.16 -1.72 -6.86
C VAL A 89 -4.92 -2.03 -5.39
N HIS A 90 -5.14 -1.03 -4.54
CA HIS A 90 -5.11 -1.19 -3.10
C HIS A 90 -6.52 -1.13 -2.51
N LEU A 91 -6.97 -2.27 -1.94
CA LEU A 91 -8.26 -2.41 -1.28
C LEU A 91 -8.12 -2.02 0.20
N GLN A 92 -8.70 -0.89 0.57
CA GLN A 92 -8.55 -0.29 1.89
C GLN A 92 -9.81 -0.48 2.76
N ARG A 93 -9.60 -0.68 4.05
CA ARG A 93 -10.65 -0.66 5.11
C ARG A 93 -11.83 -1.58 4.85
N GLN A 94 -11.55 -2.69 4.20
CA GLN A 94 -12.49 -3.77 3.92
C GLN A 94 -11.93 -5.11 4.41
N SER A 95 -11.49 -5.12 5.70
CA SER A 95 -10.96 -6.34 6.32
C SER A 95 -11.93 -7.50 6.18
N VAL A 96 -11.41 -8.65 5.75
CA VAL A 96 -12.18 -9.90 5.63
C VAL A 96 -12.63 -10.49 6.98
N ILE A 97 -12.19 -9.88 8.07
CA ILE A 97 -12.61 -10.21 9.44
C ILE A 97 -13.29 -9.03 10.14
N MET A 98 -13.77 -8.03 9.39
CA MET A 98 -14.50 -6.89 9.94
C MET A 98 -15.86 -7.33 10.49
N PRO A 99 -16.14 -7.14 11.81
CA PRO A 99 -17.37 -7.62 12.42
C PRO A 99 -18.64 -7.18 11.70
N GLY A 100 -19.45 -8.15 11.27
CA GLY A 100 -20.72 -7.94 10.57
C GLY A 100 -20.61 -7.50 9.10
N GLN A 101 -19.39 -7.50 8.53
CA GLN A 101 -19.12 -7.17 7.12
C GLN A 101 -18.26 -8.25 6.42
N GLU A 102 -17.94 -9.32 7.10
CA GLU A 102 -16.94 -10.29 6.71
C GLU A 102 -17.22 -10.89 5.32
N GLU A 103 -18.45 -11.37 5.10
CA GLU A 103 -18.84 -12.00 3.84
C GLU A 103 -18.93 -10.98 2.70
N ARG A 104 -19.49 -9.80 2.96
CA ARG A 104 -19.55 -8.71 2.01
C ARG A 104 -18.15 -8.28 1.55
N ASN A 105 -17.22 -8.13 2.50
CA ASN A 105 -15.86 -7.70 2.20
C ASN A 105 -15.09 -8.79 1.44
N LEU A 106 -15.32 -10.06 1.78
CA LEU A 106 -14.73 -11.19 1.06
C LEU A 106 -15.24 -11.24 -0.40
N GLU A 107 -16.55 -11.11 -0.60
CA GLU A 107 -17.17 -11.06 -1.95
C GLU A 107 -16.64 -9.87 -2.76
N TYR A 108 -16.56 -8.70 -2.13
CA TYR A 108 -16.04 -7.50 -2.79
C TYR A 108 -14.56 -7.65 -3.16
N ALA A 109 -13.75 -8.28 -2.31
CA ALA A 109 -12.35 -8.57 -2.61
C ALA A 109 -12.23 -9.52 -3.82
N HIS A 110 -13.05 -10.55 -3.90
CA HIS A 110 -13.09 -11.44 -5.08
C HIS A 110 -13.41 -10.65 -6.37
N ARG A 111 -14.46 -9.82 -6.35
CA ARG A 111 -14.82 -8.98 -7.51
C ARG A 111 -13.71 -7.97 -7.86
N THR A 112 -12.99 -7.47 -6.85
CA THR A 112 -11.85 -6.56 -7.09
C THR A 112 -10.67 -7.28 -7.73
N ILE A 113 -10.42 -8.55 -7.37
CA ILE A 113 -9.42 -9.41 -8.01
C ILE A 113 -9.78 -9.66 -9.48
N ASP A 114 -11.05 -10.00 -9.77
CA ASP A 114 -11.52 -10.16 -11.14
C ASP A 114 -11.32 -8.88 -11.96
N ALA A 115 -11.73 -7.75 -11.40
CA ALA A 115 -11.56 -6.44 -12.04
C ALA A 115 -10.09 -6.09 -12.26
N ALA A 116 -9.21 -6.36 -11.29
CA ALA A 116 -7.77 -6.11 -11.42
C ALA A 116 -7.18 -6.89 -12.60
N ALA A 117 -7.55 -8.17 -12.75
CA ALA A 117 -7.13 -8.99 -13.88
C ALA A 117 -7.68 -8.46 -15.22
N GLU A 118 -8.98 -8.10 -15.28
CA GLU A 118 -9.60 -7.50 -16.47
C GLU A 118 -8.97 -6.17 -16.87
N TRP A 119 -8.46 -5.38 -15.91
CA TRP A 119 -7.77 -4.11 -16.15
C TRP A 119 -6.30 -4.30 -16.53
N GLY A 120 -5.79 -5.53 -16.50
CA GLY A 120 -4.39 -5.84 -16.80
C GLY A 120 -3.42 -5.42 -15.70
N MET A 121 -3.89 -5.34 -14.46
CA MET A 121 -3.03 -5.08 -13.30
C MET A 121 -2.18 -6.32 -12.97
N GLU A 122 -1.09 -6.09 -12.24
CA GLU A 122 -0.16 -7.15 -11.81
C GLU A 122 -0.36 -7.49 -10.32
N VAL A 123 -0.80 -6.52 -9.52
CA VAL A 123 -0.86 -6.62 -8.06
C VAL A 123 -2.24 -6.26 -7.53
N PHE A 124 -2.82 -7.18 -6.77
CA PHE A 124 -3.92 -6.91 -5.85
C PHE A 124 -3.33 -6.71 -4.44
N SER A 125 -3.36 -5.48 -3.94
CA SER A 125 -2.88 -5.13 -2.61
C SER A 125 -4.07 -4.95 -1.66
N THR A 126 -3.95 -5.48 -0.46
CA THR A 126 -4.94 -5.33 0.61
C THR A 126 -4.27 -5.49 1.98
N GLY A 127 -5.06 -5.42 3.03
CA GLY A 127 -4.63 -5.68 4.41
C GLY A 127 -5.83 -6.05 5.28
N LEU A 128 -5.61 -6.11 6.57
CA LEU A 128 -6.67 -6.35 7.55
C LEU A 128 -7.21 -5.03 8.14
N HIS A 129 -7.17 -3.96 7.32
CA HIS A 129 -7.56 -2.62 7.74
C HIS A 129 -9.03 -2.57 8.19
N GLN A 130 -9.22 -2.16 9.44
CA GLN A 130 -10.55 -1.88 9.99
C GLN A 130 -11.00 -0.45 9.62
N PRO A 131 -12.31 -0.14 9.65
CA PRO A 131 -12.78 1.22 9.45
C PRO A 131 -12.28 2.16 10.56
N PHE A 132 -12.13 3.44 10.23
CA PHE A 132 -11.74 4.42 11.23
C PHE A 132 -12.74 4.51 12.39
N SER A 133 -12.23 4.61 13.62
CA SER A 133 -13.01 5.03 14.79
C SER A 133 -13.48 6.48 14.61
N GLU A 134 -14.44 6.92 15.42
CA GLU A 134 -14.88 8.31 15.45
C GLU A 134 -13.72 9.26 15.75
N ALA A 135 -12.93 8.94 16.78
CA ALA A 135 -11.74 9.70 17.15
C ALA A 135 -10.71 9.81 16.02
N GLN A 136 -10.52 8.73 15.24
CA GLN A 136 -9.62 8.77 14.09
C GLN A 136 -10.14 9.67 12.95
N ARG A 137 -11.47 9.73 12.75
CA ARG A 137 -12.07 10.62 11.72
C ARG A 137 -12.00 12.08 12.11
N GLU A 138 -12.01 12.40 13.41
CA GLU A 138 -11.90 13.77 13.93
C GLU A 138 -10.45 14.27 14.00
N ALA A 139 -9.47 13.36 14.08
CA ALA A 139 -8.06 13.71 14.17
C ALA A 139 -7.51 14.22 12.82
N LEU A 140 -6.68 15.27 12.84
CA LEU A 140 -5.96 15.73 11.64
C LEU A 140 -5.12 14.60 11.04
N TRP A 141 -4.43 13.86 11.90
CA TRP A 141 -3.69 12.66 11.56
C TRP A 141 -4.35 11.48 12.29
N PHE A 142 -5.06 10.63 11.55
CA PHE A 142 -5.84 9.54 12.12
C PHE A 142 -5.04 8.59 13.02
N TRP A 143 -3.75 8.42 12.75
CA TRP A 143 -2.87 7.55 13.55
C TRP A 143 -2.50 8.11 14.93
N THR A 144 -2.91 9.34 15.26
CA THR A 144 -2.74 9.94 16.60
C THR A 144 -3.84 9.53 17.56
N ALA A 145 -4.92 8.94 17.05
CA ALA A 145 -6.04 8.44 17.83
C ALA A 145 -6.09 6.90 17.78
N GLU A 146 -6.64 6.29 18.83
CA GLU A 146 -6.82 4.84 18.87
C GLU A 146 -7.85 4.38 17.84
N GLY A 147 -7.46 3.35 17.08
CA GLY A 147 -8.30 2.64 16.14
C GLY A 147 -8.79 1.28 16.66
N PRO A 148 -9.68 0.62 15.91
CA PRO A 148 -10.05 -0.76 16.20
C PRO A 148 -8.84 -1.69 16.02
N LYS A 149 -8.83 -2.77 16.81
CA LYS A 149 -7.76 -3.79 16.80
C LYS A 149 -8.32 -5.12 16.36
N ASP A 150 -7.51 -5.90 15.67
CA ASP A 150 -7.86 -7.28 15.42
C ASP A 150 -7.96 -8.05 16.74
N PRO A 151 -8.93 -8.97 16.88
CA PRO A 151 -9.13 -9.69 18.13
C PRO A 151 -7.94 -10.59 18.47
N ASP A 152 -7.51 -10.62 19.73
CA ASP A 152 -6.59 -11.65 20.23
C ASP A 152 -7.34 -12.99 20.38
N SER A 153 -7.56 -13.67 19.25
CA SER A 153 -8.34 -14.88 19.12
C SER A 153 -7.74 -15.82 18.08
N ARG A 154 -7.41 -17.02 18.49
CA ARG A 154 -6.91 -18.08 17.57
C ARG A 154 -7.94 -18.41 16.49
N GLU A 155 -9.22 -18.46 16.83
CA GLU A 155 -10.30 -18.72 15.87
C GLU A 155 -10.38 -17.65 14.79
N MET A 156 -10.26 -16.36 15.19
CA MET A 156 -10.28 -15.25 14.25
C MET A 156 -9.03 -15.20 13.39
N TRP A 157 -7.85 -15.49 13.97
CA TRP A 157 -6.61 -15.68 13.22
C TRP A 157 -6.77 -16.74 12.13
N ASP A 158 -7.24 -17.94 12.49
CA ASP A 158 -7.43 -19.04 11.53
C ASP A 158 -8.46 -18.68 10.46
N THR A 159 -9.47 -17.89 10.80
CA THR A 159 -10.46 -17.37 9.85
C THR A 159 -9.82 -16.37 8.89
N ALA A 160 -9.02 -15.42 9.39
CA ALA A 160 -8.30 -14.47 8.55
C ALA A 160 -7.36 -15.19 7.57
N VAL A 161 -6.53 -16.11 8.08
CA VAL A 161 -5.62 -16.92 7.26
C VAL A 161 -6.37 -17.69 6.17
N ARG A 162 -7.48 -18.34 6.51
CA ARG A 162 -8.30 -19.11 5.56
C ARG A 162 -8.85 -18.21 4.44
N ARG A 163 -9.42 -17.03 4.79
CA ARG A 163 -10.00 -16.09 3.82
C ARG A 163 -8.94 -15.45 2.93
N ILE A 164 -7.82 -15.05 3.51
CA ILE A 164 -6.68 -14.52 2.72
C ILE A 164 -6.12 -15.61 1.78
N ARG A 165 -6.02 -16.85 2.24
CA ARG A 165 -5.62 -17.98 1.39
C ARG A 165 -6.61 -18.24 0.25
N GLU A 166 -7.91 -18.07 0.48
CA GLU A 166 -8.95 -18.16 -0.54
C GLU A 166 -8.77 -17.08 -1.61
N LEU A 167 -8.60 -15.82 -1.21
CA LEU A 167 -8.32 -14.71 -2.13
C LEU A 167 -7.00 -14.89 -2.87
N GLY A 168 -5.94 -15.35 -2.16
CA GLY A 168 -4.64 -15.61 -2.78
C GLY A 168 -4.68 -16.69 -3.87
N LYS A 169 -5.47 -17.73 -3.70
CA LYS A 169 -5.70 -18.76 -4.72
C LYS A 169 -6.43 -18.17 -5.94
N HIS A 170 -7.48 -17.39 -5.71
CA HIS A 170 -8.20 -16.71 -6.79
C HIS A 170 -7.28 -15.76 -7.57
N ALA A 171 -6.49 -14.95 -6.87
CA ALA A 171 -5.49 -14.09 -7.49
C ALA A 171 -4.48 -14.90 -8.34
N ALA A 172 -4.00 -16.04 -7.84
CA ALA A 172 -3.07 -16.92 -8.57
C ALA A 172 -3.70 -17.51 -9.85
N GLU A 173 -4.97 -17.90 -9.81
CA GLU A 173 -5.71 -18.41 -10.98
C GLU A 173 -5.79 -17.37 -12.11
N LEU A 174 -5.78 -16.08 -11.76
CA LEU A 174 -5.79 -14.96 -12.70
C LEU A 174 -4.40 -14.37 -12.98
N GLY A 175 -3.34 -14.98 -12.45
CA GLY A 175 -1.96 -14.53 -12.67
C GLY A 175 -1.54 -13.30 -11.87
N LEU A 176 -2.29 -12.93 -10.83
CA LEU A 176 -2.00 -11.77 -10.00
C LEU A 176 -1.13 -12.14 -8.79
N ILE A 177 -0.26 -11.21 -8.42
CA ILE A 177 0.39 -11.16 -7.11
C ILE A 177 -0.61 -10.57 -6.11
N MET A 178 -0.73 -11.20 -4.93
CA MET A 178 -1.45 -10.63 -3.80
C MET A 178 -0.46 -10.13 -2.76
N SER A 179 -0.61 -8.88 -2.32
CA SER A 179 0.28 -8.26 -1.36
C SER A 179 -0.49 -7.77 -0.13
N LEU A 180 0.03 -8.09 1.05
CA LEU A 180 -0.60 -7.75 2.33
C LEU A 180 0.14 -6.60 2.99
N GLU A 181 -0.52 -5.45 3.09
CA GLU A 181 0.07 -4.27 3.72
C GLU A 181 0.15 -4.41 5.24
N MET A 182 1.35 -4.15 5.77
CA MET A 182 1.56 -4.02 7.21
C MET A 182 0.87 -2.76 7.73
N TYR A 183 0.05 -2.94 8.78
CA TYR A 183 -0.77 -1.86 9.32
C TYR A 183 -0.99 -2.02 10.81
N GLU A 184 -0.98 -0.89 11.53
CA GLU A 184 -1.15 -0.83 12.97
C GLU A 184 -2.42 -1.54 13.46
N ASP A 185 -2.32 -2.14 14.64
CA ASP A 185 -3.44 -2.78 15.36
C ASP A 185 -4.11 -3.95 14.62
N THR A 186 -3.49 -4.48 13.55
CA THR A 186 -3.92 -5.68 12.84
C THR A 186 -2.99 -6.86 13.10
N TYR A 187 -3.33 -8.05 12.61
CA TYR A 187 -2.41 -9.21 12.61
C TYR A 187 -1.14 -8.97 11.79
N LEU A 188 -1.12 -7.93 10.97
CA LEU A 188 0.05 -7.47 10.21
C LEU A 188 0.77 -6.29 10.89
N GLY A 189 0.46 -5.99 12.14
CA GLY A 189 0.92 -4.80 12.86
C GLY A 189 2.22 -4.94 13.63
N THR A 190 2.88 -6.11 13.60
CA THR A 190 4.23 -6.35 14.14
C THR A 190 5.00 -7.25 13.20
N ALA A 191 6.33 -7.21 13.27
CA ALA A 191 7.17 -8.04 12.39
C ALA A 191 6.90 -9.53 12.55
N ASP A 192 6.92 -10.03 13.78
CA ASP A 192 6.75 -11.47 14.06
C ASP A 192 5.34 -11.95 13.68
N SER A 193 4.32 -11.12 13.92
CA SER A 193 2.93 -11.46 13.57
C SER A 193 2.73 -11.47 12.05
N ALA A 194 3.27 -10.49 11.33
CA ALA A 194 3.16 -10.41 9.88
C ALA A 194 3.86 -11.59 9.18
N VAL A 195 5.08 -11.93 9.60
CA VAL A 195 5.82 -13.09 9.08
C VAL A 195 5.04 -14.38 9.32
N ARG A 196 4.60 -14.61 10.57
CA ARG A 196 3.79 -15.79 10.90
C ARG A 196 2.51 -15.86 10.07
N PHE A 197 1.85 -14.71 9.84
CA PHE A 197 0.62 -14.67 9.06
C PHE A 197 0.85 -15.12 7.60
N ILE A 198 1.92 -14.64 6.95
CA ILE A 198 2.30 -15.05 5.59
C ILE A 198 2.67 -16.53 5.55
N GLU A 199 3.43 -17.02 6.52
CA GLU A 199 3.79 -18.44 6.62
C GLU A 199 2.55 -19.33 6.83
N ASP A 200 1.61 -18.89 7.68
CA ASP A 200 0.33 -19.57 7.88
C ASP A 200 -0.55 -19.52 6.61
N VAL A 201 -0.50 -18.46 5.80
CA VAL A 201 -1.17 -18.40 4.48
C VAL A 201 -0.54 -19.38 3.49
N GLY A 202 0.78 -19.44 3.40
CA GLY A 202 1.53 -20.49 2.70
C GLY A 202 1.28 -20.56 1.20
N LEU A 203 1.19 -19.43 0.49
CA LEU A 203 1.04 -19.34 -0.96
C LEU A 203 2.18 -18.51 -1.57
N GLU A 204 2.79 -18.98 -2.66
CA GLU A 204 3.93 -18.32 -3.30
C GLU A 204 3.60 -16.95 -3.91
N ASN A 205 2.36 -16.75 -4.37
CA ASN A 205 1.90 -15.48 -4.95
C ASN A 205 1.40 -14.49 -3.89
N VAL A 206 1.38 -14.86 -2.59
CA VAL A 206 0.98 -13.97 -1.49
C VAL A 206 2.21 -13.57 -0.70
N GLY A 207 2.47 -12.28 -0.62
CA GLY A 207 3.59 -11.71 0.12
C GLY A 207 3.20 -10.50 0.94
N LEU A 208 4.21 -9.83 1.50
CA LEU A 208 4.02 -8.61 2.26
C LEU A 208 4.24 -7.37 1.40
N ASN A 209 3.47 -6.34 1.69
CA ASN A 209 3.81 -4.95 1.50
C ASN A 209 4.33 -4.43 2.86
N PRO A 210 5.65 -4.44 3.09
CA PRO A 210 6.22 -4.08 4.40
C PRO A 210 6.25 -2.56 4.58
N ASP A 211 5.06 -1.95 4.64
CA ASP A 211 4.92 -0.53 4.92
C ASP A 211 5.18 -0.22 6.40
N VAL A 212 6.45 -0.31 6.77
CA VAL A 212 6.93 -0.07 8.14
C VAL A 212 6.61 1.35 8.61
N ALA A 213 6.46 2.29 7.68
CA ALA A 213 6.11 3.66 8.02
C ALA A 213 4.72 3.79 8.65
N ASN A 214 3.78 2.88 8.36
CA ASN A 214 2.51 2.80 9.06
C ASN A 214 2.68 2.52 10.56
N LEU A 215 3.72 1.83 10.95
CA LEU A 215 3.97 1.44 12.35
C LEU A 215 4.76 2.53 13.09
N ILE A 216 5.80 3.10 12.48
CA ILE A 216 6.64 4.09 13.15
C ILE A 216 5.95 5.45 13.33
N ARG A 217 4.84 5.72 12.62
CA ARG A 217 4.09 6.98 12.75
C ARG A 217 3.27 7.08 14.03
N LEU A 218 3.08 5.98 14.76
CA LEU A 218 2.18 5.91 15.91
C LEU A 218 2.73 6.72 17.11
N HIS A 219 1.87 7.45 17.81
CA HIS A 219 2.20 8.26 18.96
C HIS A 219 2.27 7.42 20.25
N ARG A 220 2.91 6.27 20.15
CA ARG A 220 3.16 5.30 21.24
C ARG A 220 4.48 4.57 20.95
N PRO A 221 5.03 3.79 21.91
CA PRO A 221 6.18 2.93 21.64
C PRO A 221 5.92 1.98 20.47
N VAL A 222 6.92 1.82 19.60
CA VAL A 222 6.87 0.98 18.41
C VAL A 222 8.14 0.13 18.31
N GLU A 223 8.10 -0.95 17.52
CA GLU A 223 9.28 -1.75 17.19
C GLU A 223 10.33 -0.91 16.44
N ASP A 224 11.59 -1.28 16.58
CA ASP A 224 12.67 -0.65 15.80
C ASP A 224 12.45 -0.93 14.30
N TRP A 225 12.52 0.09 13.47
CA TRP A 225 12.28 -0.03 12.04
C TRP A 225 13.26 -0.98 11.33
N ARG A 226 14.49 -1.16 11.89
CA ARG A 226 15.46 -2.10 11.35
C ARG A 226 15.01 -3.53 11.57
N GLU A 227 14.56 -3.86 12.79
CA GLU A 227 14.03 -5.19 13.11
C GLU A 227 12.79 -5.50 12.29
N LEU A 228 11.91 -4.50 12.08
CA LEU A 228 10.74 -4.64 11.21
C LEU A 228 11.16 -5.04 9.79
N TYR A 229 12.08 -4.29 9.17
CA TYR A 229 12.53 -4.60 7.81
C TYR A 229 13.35 -5.88 7.72
N ASP A 230 14.27 -6.14 8.66
CA ASP A 230 15.11 -7.33 8.66
C ASP A 230 14.27 -8.63 8.60
N LYS A 231 13.12 -8.64 9.32
CA LYS A 231 12.22 -9.79 9.35
C LYS A 231 11.27 -9.86 8.15
N THR A 232 10.81 -8.74 7.63
CA THR A 232 9.71 -8.70 6.66
C THR A 232 10.13 -8.57 5.21
N LEU A 233 11.29 -7.99 4.91
CA LEU A 233 11.81 -7.87 3.54
C LEU A 233 11.93 -9.21 2.78
N PRO A 234 12.31 -10.34 3.41
CA PRO A 234 12.34 -11.62 2.70
C PRO A 234 10.98 -12.09 2.16
N TYR A 235 9.88 -11.53 2.66
CA TYR A 235 8.52 -11.85 2.25
C TYR A 235 7.89 -10.77 1.35
N ALA A 236 8.64 -9.69 1.07
CA ALA A 236 8.12 -8.57 0.30
C ALA A 236 7.96 -8.92 -1.20
N ASN A 237 6.77 -8.66 -1.75
CA ASN A 237 6.50 -8.80 -3.18
C ASN A 237 5.97 -7.50 -3.84
N TYR A 238 5.59 -6.52 -3.03
CA TYR A 238 5.17 -5.18 -3.38
C TYR A 238 5.52 -4.24 -2.22
N TRP A 239 5.80 -2.96 -2.46
CA TRP A 239 6.32 -2.17 -1.36
C TRP A 239 5.90 -0.70 -1.38
N HIS A 240 5.07 -0.28 -0.43
CA HIS A 240 4.80 1.11 -0.13
C HIS A 240 5.94 1.71 0.70
N VAL A 241 6.43 2.87 0.26
CA VAL A 241 7.50 3.59 0.94
C VAL A 241 7.11 5.04 1.22
N LYS A 242 7.21 5.42 2.47
CA LYS A 242 7.03 6.77 2.98
C LYS A 242 7.84 6.94 4.25
N ASN A 243 8.00 8.16 4.74
CA ASN A 243 8.76 8.40 5.95
C ASN A 243 8.10 9.44 6.86
N TYR A 244 8.46 9.40 8.11
CA TYR A 244 8.03 10.34 9.14
C TYR A 244 9.25 10.81 9.94
N THR A 245 9.29 12.08 10.30
CA THR A 245 10.08 12.48 11.45
C THR A 245 9.40 11.97 12.70
N ARG A 246 10.19 11.52 13.68
CA ARG A 246 9.67 11.02 14.95
C ARG A 246 10.52 11.58 16.08
N ASP A 247 9.87 12.04 17.12
CA ASP A 247 10.49 12.41 18.38
C ASP A 247 9.81 11.64 19.51
N GLU A 248 10.59 11.16 20.48
CA GLU A 248 10.08 10.35 21.57
C GLU A 248 10.95 10.44 22.81
N ARG A 249 10.35 10.24 23.97
CA ARG A 249 11.10 10.11 25.21
C ARG A 249 11.66 8.70 25.37
N ALA A 250 12.86 8.60 25.91
CA ALA A 250 13.53 7.32 26.14
C ALA A 250 12.74 6.36 27.06
N ASP A 251 11.85 6.89 27.91
CA ASP A 251 11.00 6.10 28.77
C ASP A 251 9.68 5.66 28.11
N GLY A 252 9.47 6.02 26.82
CA GLY A 252 8.27 5.68 26.06
C GLY A 252 7.00 6.43 26.48
N SER A 253 7.08 7.38 27.42
CA SER A 253 5.91 8.10 27.93
C SER A 253 5.30 9.09 26.95
N TRP A 254 5.99 9.42 25.89
CA TRP A 254 5.55 10.34 24.85
C TRP A 254 6.25 10.07 23.53
N ALA A 255 5.49 10.11 22.45
CA ALA A 255 6.00 10.06 21.08
C ALA A 255 5.13 10.93 20.17
N THR A 256 5.73 11.50 19.14
CA THR A 256 5.05 12.24 18.08
C THR A 256 5.72 11.99 16.74
N SER A 257 4.96 12.11 15.68
CA SER A 257 5.45 11.96 14.31
C SER A 257 4.72 12.90 13.37
N VAL A 258 5.41 13.33 12.33
CA VAL A 258 4.81 14.07 11.22
C VAL A 258 5.37 13.53 9.89
N PRO A 259 4.56 13.52 8.80
CA PRO A 259 5.04 13.08 7.50
C PRO A 259 6.26 13.88 7.03
N SER A 260 7.21 13.20 6.40
CA SER A 260 8.41 13.83 5.85
C SER A 260 8.79 13.22 4.50
N THR A 261 9.75 13.83 3.79
CA THR A 261 10.39 13.16 2.67
C THR A 261 11.16 11.92 3.13
N MET A 262 11.38 10.98 2.24
CA MET A 262 12.14 9.76 2.57
C MET A 262 13.54 10.04 3.11
N GLU A 263 14.18 11.10 2.62
CA GLU A 263 15.54 11.49 3.03
C GLU A 263 15.62 12.02 4.46
N ALA A 264 14.56 12.69 4.94
CA ALA A 264 14.57 13.46 6.19
C ALA A 264 13.88 12.75 7.37
N GLY A 265 13.27 11.59 7.15
CA GLY A 265 12.53 10.88 8.20
C GLY A 265 13.40 9.92 9.03
N LEU A 266 12.75 9.19 9.94
CA LEU A 266 13.38 8.26 10.88
C LEU A 266 14.03 7.08 10.17
N ILE A 267 13.38 6.52 9.14
CA ILE A 267 13.87 5.34 8.42
C ILE A 267 15.04 5.74 7.53
N ASN A 268 16.18 5.07 7.68
CA ASN A 268 17.32 5.20 6.77
C ASN A 268 17.12 4.33 5.51
N TYR A 269 16.41 4.86 4.54
CA TYR A 269 16.13 4.14 3.30
C TYR A 269 17.35 3.75 2.48
N ARG A 270 18.49 4.44 2.64
CA ARG A 270 19.74 4.01 2.00
C ARG A 270 20.19 2.63 2.49
N GLN A 271 19.98 2.32 3.76
CA GLN A 271 20.23 0.99 4.31
C GLN A 271 19.16 0.01 3.83
N VAL A 272 17.89 0.36 4.00
CA VAL A 272 16.75 -0.54 3.72
C VAL A 272 16.73 -0.99 2.25
N PHE A 273 16.99 -0.09 1.29
CA PHE A 273 17.05 -0.47 -0.13
C PHE A 273 18.17 -1.46 -0.45
N ARG A 274 19.34 -1.32 0.20
CA ARG A 274 20.41 -2.32 0.06
C ARG A 274 19.99 -3.68 0.59
N ASP A 275 19.34 -3.68 1.74
CA ASP A 275 18.88 -4.91 2.40
C ASP A 275 17.74 -5.56 1.60
N ALA A 276 16.80 -4.77 1.06
CA ALA A 276 15.73 -5.24 0.19
C ALA A 276 16.27 -5.92 -1.09
N VAL A 277 17.21 -5.27 -1.77
CA VAL A 277 17.86 -5.86 -2.97
C VAL A 277 18.63 -7.12 -2.60
N ALA A 278 19.33 -7.12 -1.47
CA ALA A 278 20.05 -8.30 -0.99
C ALA A 278 19.10 -9.46 -0.59
N ALA A 279 17.91 -9.15 -0.10
CA ALA A 279 16.85 -10.12 0.18
C ALA A 279 16.16 -10.65 -1.11
N GLY A 280 16.46 -10.09 -2.28
CA GLY A 280 15.89 -10.50 -3.56
C GLY A 280 14.61 -9.78 -3.96
N PHE A 281 14.26 -8.68 -3.29
CA PHE A 281 13.10 -7.87 -3.69
C PHE A 281 13.24 -7.36 -5.13
N ASN A 282 12.21 -7.58 -5.92
CA ASN A 282 12.14 -7.19 -7.33
C ASN A 282 10.73 -6.71 -7.74
N GLY A 283 9.89 -6.39 -6.75
CA GLY A 283 8.53 -5.89 -6.96
C GLY A 283 8.47 -4.40 -7.31
N ILE A 284 7.24 -3.92 -7.53
CA ILE A 284 6.95 -2.51 -7.73
C ILE A 284 7.14 -1.77 -6.41
N ILE A 285 7.73 -0.59 -6.47
CA ILE A 285 7.87 0.34 -5.34
C ILE A 285 6.81 1.43 -5.50
N LEU A 286 6.03 1.67 -4.46
CA LEU A 286 5.04 2.74 -4.43
C LEU A 286 5.50 3.88 -3.52
N ALA A 287 5.71 5.06 -4.10
CA ALA A 287 5.94 6.27 -3.32
C ALA A 287 4.61 6.82 -2.80
N GLU A 288 4.50 6.90 -1.48
CA GLU A 288 3.31 7.39 -0.78
C GLU A 288 3.66 8.56 0.15
N HIS A 289 2.72 9.48 0.35
CA HIS A 289 2.87 10.56 1.33
C HIS A 289 1.52 11.06 1.81
N TYR A 290 1.47 11.56 3.04
CA TYR A 290 0.28 12.17 3.65
C TYR A 290 0.46 13.68 3.82
N GLY A 291 -0.56 14.43 3.42
CA GLY A 291 -0.66 15.87 3.64
C GLY A 291 0.14 16.74 2.69
N GLY A 292 -0.14 18.03 2.70
CA GLY A 292 0.50 19.02 1.85
C GLY A 292 0.34 18.73 0.36
N ASP A 293 1.40 18.95 -0.41
CA ASP A 293 1.54 18.51 -1.80
C ASP A 293 2.08 17.07 -1.82
N SER A 294 1.17 16.13 -1.58
CA SER A 294 1.51 14.69 -1.53
C SER A 294 2.19 14.21 -2.81
N LEU A 295 1.68 14.60 -3.98
CA LEU A 295 2.23 14.20 -5.27
C LEU A 295 3.63 14.78 -5.50
N GLY A 296 3.86 16.05 -5.16
CA GLY A 296 5.17 16.70 -5.27
C GLY A 296 6.21 16.07 -4.35
N VAL A 297 5.80 15.65 -3.13
CA VAL A 297 6.68 14.91 -2.22
C VAL A 297 6.97 13.51 -2.78
N CYS A 298 5.97 12.80 -3.32
CA CYS A 298 6.18 11.50 -3.97
C CYS A 298 7.16 11.62 -5.16
N ALA A 299 7.07 12.69 -5.96
CA ALA A 299 8.02 12.95 -7.05
C ALA A 299 9.45 13.19 -6.55
N THR A 300 9.60 13.87 -5.42
CA THR A 300 10.89 14.03 -4.74
C THR A 300 11.42 12.70 -4.25
N ASN A 301 10.57 11.90 -3.60
CA ASN A 301 10.90 10.56 -3.14
C ASN A 301 11.28 9.63 -4.30
N GLN A 302 10.59 9.69 -5.45
CA GLN A 302 10.95 8.91 -6.64
C GLN A 302 12.39 9.19 -7.08
N LYS A 303 12.78 10.46 -7.15
CA LYS A 303 14.15 10.86 -7.52
C LYS A 303 15.16 10.31 -6.52
N TYR A 304 14.86 10.39 -5.23
CA TYR A 304 15.70 9.82 -4.18
C TYR A 304 15.81 8.31 -4.30
N ILE A 305 14.71 7.58 -4.45
CA ILE A 305 14.66 6.13 -4.65
C ILE A 305 15.59 5.72 -5.83
N ARG A 306 15.53 6.41 -6.97
CA ARG A 306 16.42 6.16 -8.11
C ARG A 306 17.90 6.21 -7.73
N THR A 307 18.29 7.04 -6.75
CA THR A 307 19.68 7.11 -6.27
C THR A 307 20.11 5.95 -5.38
N LEU A 308 19.15 5.17 -4.87
CA LEU A 308 19.35 4.06 -3.93
C LEU A 308 19.38 2.70 -4.62
N LEU A 309 18.78 2.60 -5.80
CA LEU A 309 18.64 1.39 -6.59
C LEU A 309 19.93 1.01 -7.32
N PRO A 310 20.12 -0.28 -7.71
CA PRO A 310 21.26 -0.74 -8.45
C PRO A 310 21.46 0.05 -9.75
N LYS A 311 22.69 0.41 -10.04
CA LYS A 311 23.06 1.03 -11.33
C LYS A 311 23.32 -0.03 -12.37
N ALA A 312 23.12 0.33 -13.65
CA ALA A 312 23.43 -0.53 -14.80
C ALA A 312 24.92 -0.90 -14.86
#